data_a4c2952668d743406f44ac400a8f51b2
#
_entry.id   a4c2952668d743406f44ac400a8f51b2
#
_cell.length_a   1.000
_cell.length_b   1.000
_cell.length_c   1.000
_cell.angle_alpha   90.00
_cell.angle_beta   90.00
_cell.angle_gamma   90.00
#
_symmetry.space_group_name_H-M   'P 1'
#
loop_
_entity.id
_entity.type
_entity.pdbx_description
1 polymer ?
#
loop_
_entity_poly.entity_id
_entity_poly.type
_entity_poly.pdbx_seq_one_letter_code
_entity_poly.pdbx_strand_id
1 'polypeptide(L)'
;DYPPDVDEFEISGLTPLPSEKVKAPRVAESKVSFECKLNQIVEIGDDSPGAGFLVIGTIVIFHIDDDVYRDGKIDIKTLKPLGRLAGNSYTRISEIFDIVRKVRPD
;
A
#
# COMPACT_ATOMS: atom_id res chain seq x y z
N ASP A 1 -11.10 5.33 14.29
CA ASP A 1 -9.71 5.22 14.73
C ASP A 1 -9.63 4.40 16.03
N TYR A 2 -8.72 3.44 16.06
CA TYR A 2 -8.47 2.65 17.26
C TYR A 2 -7.42 3.34 18.13
N PRO A 3 -7.51 3.20 19.47
CA PRO A 3 -6.46 3.72 20.35
C PRO A 3 -5.14 2.97 20.16
N PRO A 4 -4.00 3.58 20.55
CA PRO A 4 -2.67 2.99 20.30
C PRO A 4 -2.39 1.64 20.93
N ASP A 5 -3.16 1.27 21.95
CA ASP A 5 -3.03 -0.01 22.67
C ASP A 5 -3.81 -1.15 22.03
N VAL A 6 -4.50 -0.87 20.93
CA VAL A 6 -5.28 -1.88 20.19
C VAL A 6 -4.44 -2.45 19.05
N ASP A 7 -4.30 -3.77 19.02
CA ASP A 7 -3.62 -4.49 17.94
C ASP A 7 -4.60 -4.71 16.78
N GLU A 8 -4.39 -3.99 15.69
CA GLU A 8 -5.24 -4.10 14.50
C GLU A 8 -5.12 -5.46 13.80
N PHE A 9 -4.02 -6.19 13.96
CA PHE A 9 -3.93 -7.56 13.48
C PHE A 9 -4.94 -8.48 14.16
N GLU A 10 -5.08 -8.35 15.48
CA GLU A 10 -6.07 -9.14 16.23
C GLU A 10 -7.49 -8.83 15.79
N ILE A 11 -7.82 -7.54 15.64
CA ILE A 11 -9.16 -7.10 15.24
C ILE A 11 -9.51 -7.52 13.81
N SER A 12 -8.57 -7.37 12.88
CA SER A 12 -8.80 -7.70 11.48
C SER A 12 -8.78 -9.20 11.18
N GLY A 13 -8.20 -9.99 12.07
CA GLY A 13 -7.96 -11.42 11.83
C GLY A 13 -6.86 -11.70 10.81
N LEU A 14 -6.08 -10.67 10.44
CA LEU A 14 -4.94 -10.83 9.55
C LEU A 14 -3.72 -11.34 10.30
N THR A 15 -2.81 -11.99 9.59
CA THR A 15 -1.65 -12.66 10.17
C THR A 15 -0.39 -11.82 10.00
N PRO A 16 0.27 -11.40 11.09
CA PRO A 16 1.57 -10.74 11.00
C PRO A 16 2.65 -11.74 10.55
N LEU A 17 3.50 -11.29 9.65
CA LEU A 17 4.64 -12.05 9.15
C LEU A 17 5.91 -11.22 9.34
N PRO A 18 6.99 -11.81 9.91
CA PRO A 18 8.24 -11.06 10.11
C PRO A 18 8.78 -10.48 8.81
N SER A 19 9.28 -9.25 8.90
CA SER A 19 10.01 -8.59 7.82
C SER A 19 11.50 -8.98 7.87
N GLU A 20 12.20 -8.77 6.75
CA GLU A 20 13.63 -9.10 6.64
C GLU A 20 14.55 -7.93 6.97
N LYS A 21 14.18 -6.73 6.56
CA LYS A 21 15.02 -5.52 6.67
C LYS A 21 14.51 -4.49 7.67
N VAL A 22 13.25 -4.57 8.06
CA VAL A 22 12.63 -3.63 8.98
C VAL A 22 11.95 -4.37 10.14
N LYS A 23 11.70 -3.66 11.24
CA LYS A 23 11.06 -4.26 12.43
C LYS A 23 9.56 -4.44 12.26
N ALA A 24 8.91 -3.55 11.52
CA ALA A 24 7.47 -3.62 11.28
C ALA A 24 7.10 -4.91 10.54
N PRO A 25 6.09 -5.66 11.01
CA PRO A 25 5.66 -6.88 10.34
C PRO A 25 4.95 -6.60 9.02
N ARG A 26 4.92 -7.61 8.16
CA ARG A 26 4.10 -7.64 6.94
C ARG A 26 2.76 -8.32 7.23
N VAL A 27 1.82 -8.17 6.32
CA VAL A 27 0.55 -8.89 6.32
C VAL A 27 0.70 -10.16 5.47
N ALA A 28 0.60 -11.33 6.07
CA ALA A 28 0.82 -12.60 5.37
C ALA A 28 -0.16 -12.83 4.22
N GLU A 29 -1.42 -12.37 4.35
CA GLU A 29 -2.47 -12.52 3.35
C GLU A 29 -2.29 -11.61 2.14
N SER A 30 -1.43 -10.57 2.23
CA SER A 30 -1.15 -9.66 1.11
C SER A 30 -0.21 -10.30 0.09
N LYS A 31 -0.63 -10.33 -1.16
CA LYS A 31 0.16 -10.91 -2.26
C LYS A 31 1.35 -10.04 -2.70
N VAL A 32 1.29 -8.76 -2.37
CA VAL A 32 2.39 -7.81 -2.59
C VAL A 32 2.59 -7.01 -1.32
N SER A 33 3.82 -6.94 -0.84
CA SER A 33 4.20 -6.16 0.33
C SER A 33 5.51 -5.43 0.08
N PHE A 34 5.62 -4.24 0.63
CA PHE A 34 6.85 -3.46 0.60
C PHE A 34 7.39 -3.31 2.02
N GLU A 35 8.67 -3.58 2.21
CA GLU A 35 9.37 -3.14 3.41
C GLU A 35 9.95 -1.77 3.15
N CYS A 36 9.60 -0.81 4.02
CA CYS A 36 9.99 0.59 3.85
C CYS A 36 10.72 1.11 5.08
N LYS A 37 11.74 1.92 4.84
CA LYS A 37 12.34 2.78 5.86
C LYS A 37 11.76 4.18 5.76
N LEU A 38 11.58 4.83 6.90
CA LEU A 38 11.09 6.20 6.92
C LEU A 38 12.06 7.11 6.15
N ASN A 39 11.54 7.81 5.15
CA ASN A 39 12.28 8.84 4.42
C ASN A 39 12.05 10.21 5.08
N GLN A 40 10.80 10.65 5.14
CA GLN A 40 10.43 11.90 5.78
C GLN A 40 8.96 11.93 6.15
N ILE A 41 8.63 12.81 7.09
CA ILE A 41 7.26 13.14 7.47
C ILE A 41 7.04 14.62 7.18
N VAL A 42 5.99 14.94 6.42
CA VAL A 42 5.59 16.32 6.12
C VAL A 42 4.31 16.63 6.90
N GLU A 43 4.37 17.62 7.78
CA GLU A 43 3.19 18.13 8.48
C GLU A 43 2.35 18.99 7.55
N ILE A 44 1.06 18.74 7.51
CA ILE A 44 0.10 19.47 6.69
C ILE A 44 -0.98 20.05 7.60
N GLY A 45 -1.10 21.36 7.59
CA GLY A 45 -2.02 22.08 8.46
C GLY A 45 -1.43 22.36 9.84
N ASP A 46 -2.31 22.69 10.77
CA ASP A 46 -2.02 22.97 12.16
C ASP A 46 -2.75 21.96 13.08
N ASP A 47 -3.10 22.33 14.30
CA ASP A 47 -3.85 21.48 15.23
C ASP A 47 -5.37 21.45 14.93
N SER A 48 -5.81 22.03 13.82
CA SER A 48 -7.22 22.07 13.45
C SER A 48 -7.71 20.73 12.84
N PRO A 49 -9.03 20.48 12.86
CA PRO A 49 -9.59 19.34 12.15
C PRO A 49 -9.23 19.37 10.65
N GLY A 50 -8.79 18.25 10.12
CA GLY A 50 -8.34 18.13 8.74
C GLY A 50 -6.83 18.26 8.55
N ALA A 51 -6.08 18.63 9.59
CA ALA A 51 -4.64 18.53 9.61
C ALA A 51 -4.18 17.07 9.58
N GLY A 52 -2.96 16.83 9.11
CA GLY A 52 -2.43 15.47 9.03
C GLY A 52 -0.95 15.45 8.71
N PHE A 53 -0.47 14.23 8.47
CA PHE A 53 0.92 13.98 8.13
C PHE A 53 1.00 13.21 6.82
N LEU A 54 1.88 13.65 5.93
CA LEU A 54 2.29 12.84 4.78
C LEU A 54 3.55 12.09 5.17
N VAL A 55 3.44 10.77 5.25
CA VAL A 55 4.56 9.89 5.58
C VAL A 55 5.12 9.30 4.30
N ILE A 56 6.40 9.52 4.05
CA ILE A 56 7.11 9.03 2.87
C ILE A 56 8.09 7.96 3.28
N GLY A 57 7.99 6.78 2.70
CA GLY A 57 8.89 5.67 2.93
C GLY A 57 9.74 5.37 1.71
N THR A 58 10.98 4.94 1.96
CA THR A 58 11.86 4.38 0.93
C THR A 58 11.71 2.88 0.93
N ILE A 59 11.32 2.30 -0.20
CA ILE A 59 11.16 0.85 -0.34
C ILE A 59 12.56 0.21 -0.36
N VAL A 60 12.79 -0.73 0.54
CA VAL A 60 14.06 -1.47 0.64
C VAL A 60 13.92 -2.94 0.22
N ILE A 61 12.71 -3.48 0.25
CA ILE A 61 12.39 -4.83 -0.28
C ILE A 61 10.98 -4.84 -0.84
N PHE A 62 10.81 -5.51 -1.97
CA PHE A 62 9.51 -5.93 -2.52
C PHE A 62 9.30 -7.41 -2.23
N HIS A 63 8.15 -7.77 -1.67
CA HIS A 63 7.69 -9.17 -1.58
C HIS A 63 6.53 -9.34 -2.55
N ILE A 64 6.69 -10.24 -3.50
CA ILE A 64 5.69 -10.45 -4.55
C ILE A 64 5.43 -11.95 -4.66
N ASP A 65 4.17 -12.37 -4.48
CA ASP A 65 3.79 -13.75 -4.68
C ASP A 65 3.93 -14.14 -6.16
N ASP A 66 4.35 -15.36 -6.42
CA ASP A 66 4.56 -15.86 -7.79
C ASP A 66 3.28 -15.85 -8.63
N ASP A 67 2.12 -16.02 -8.02
CA ASP A 67 0.83 -16.05 -8.74
C ASP A 67 0.40 -14.68 -9.29
N VAL A 68 0.98 -13.58 -8.79
CA VAL A 68 0.73 -12.23 -9.32
C VAL A 68 1.91 -11.65 -10.10
N TYR A 69 3.01 -12.41 -10.22
CA TYR A 69 4.19 -11.98 -10.96
C TYR A 69 4.17 -12.53 -12.38
N ARG A 70 4.32 -11.66 -13.38
CA ARG A 70 4.32 -12.01 -14.81
C ARG A 70 5.37 -11.17 -15.54
N ASP A 71 6.44 -11.79 -16.02
CA ASP A 71 7.44 -11.16 -16.90
C ASP A 71 7.99 -9.83 -16.35
N GLY A 72 8.37 -9.79 -15.08
CA GLY A 72 8.91 -8.59 -14.43
C GLY A 72 7.87 -7.58 -13.99
N LYS A 73 6.59 -7.92 -14.08
CA LYS A 73 5.48 -7.02 -13.72
C LYS A 73 4.50 -7.71 -12.78
N ILE A 74 3.76 -6.91 -12.05
CA ILE A 74 2.64 -7.39 -11.26
C ILE A 74 1.40 -7.44 -12.15
N ASP A 75 0.77 -8.63 -12.21
CA ASP A 75 -0.50 -8.80 -12.91
C ASP A 75 -1.63 -8.21 -12.07
N ILE A 76 -2.04 -7.01 -12.43
CA ILE A 76 -3.05 -6.25 -11.67
C ILE A 76 -4.42 -6.93 -11.70
N LYS A 77 -4.74 -7.68 -12.75
CA LYS A 77 -6.01 -8.41 -12.85
C LYS A 77 -6.09 -9.58 -11.86
N THR A 78 -4.96 -10.20 -11.58
CA THR A 78 -4.87 -11.27 -10.56
C THR A 78 -4.75 -10.69 -9.16
N LEU A 79 -4.00 -9.60 -8.98
CA LEU A 79 -3.82 -8.93 -7.69
C LEU A 79 -5.12 -8.31 -7.18
N LYS A 80 -5.90 -7.68 -8.04
CA LYS A 80 -7.18 -7.02 -7.71
C LYS A 80 -7.06 -6.04 -6.55
N PRO A 81 -6.24 -5.00 -6.67
CA PRO A 81 -6.05 -4.03 -5.59
C PRO A 81 -7.35 -3.28 -5.29
N LEU A 82 -7.51 -2.92 -4.02
CA LEU A 82 -8.65 -2.15 -3.53
C LEU A 82 -8.34 -0.67 -3.60
N GLY A 83 -9.25 0.13 -4.11
CA GLY A 83 -9.14 1.59 -4.11
C GLY A 83 -9.93 2.22 -2.96
N ARG A 84 -9.32 3.17 -2.28
CA ARG A 84 -9.98 3.99 -1.26
C ARG A 84 -10.63 5.21 -1.91
N LEU A 85 -11.90 5.41 -1.63
CA LEU A 85 -12.67 6.59 -2.05
C LEU A 85 -12.97 7.48 -0.84
N ALA A 86 -13.86 8.44 -1.00
CA ALA A 86 -14.26 9.33 0.08
C ALA A 86 -15.13 8.63 1.11
N GLY A 87 -15.08 9.09 2.36
CA GLY A 87 -15.88 8.55 3.46
C GLY A 87 -15.59 7.08 3.74
N ASN A 88 -16.61 6.25 3.74
CA ASN A 88 -16.51 4.81 3.97
C ASN A 88 -16.47 3.99 2.66
N SER A 89 -16.31 4.66 1.53
CA SER A 89 -16.40 4.01 0.22
C SER A 89 -15.07 3.48 -0.26
N TYR A 90 -15.13 2.32 -0.92
CA TYR A 90 -14.02 1.66 -1.59
C TYR A 90 -14.46 1.21 -2.98
N THR A 91 -13.52 0.93 -3.85
CA THR A 91 -13.81 0.38 -5.17
C THR A 91 -12.94 -0.83 -5.45
N ARG A 92 -13.51 -1.80 -6.18
CA ARG A 92 -12.74 -2.89 -6.78
C ARG A 92 -12.37 -2.50 -8.20
N ILE A 93 -11.18 -2.92 -8.64
CA ILE A 93 -10.79 -2.75 -10.03
C ILE A 93 -11.48 -3.83 -10.86
N SER A 94 -12.39 -3.43 -11.76
CA SER A 94 -13.13 -4.33 -12.63
C SER A 94 -12.81 -4.11 -14.11
N GLU A 95 -12.57 -2.87 -14.52
CA GLU A 95 -12.26 -2.50 -15.90
C GLU A 95 -10.93 -1.76 -15.95
N ILE A 96 -10.01 -2.26 -16.78
CA ILE A 96 -8.68 -1.68 -16.94
C ILE A 96 -8.50 -1.35 -18.44
N PHE A 97 -8.09 -0.14 -18.73
CA PHE A 97 -7.78 0.28 -20.11
C PHE A 97 -6.51 1.10 -20.14
N ASP A 98 -5.84 1.07 -21.26
CA ASP A 98 -4.59 1.79 -21.47
C ASP A 98 -4.79 3.01 -22.34
N ILE A 99 -4.09 4.09 -22.00
CA ILE A 99 -3.95 5.26 -22.85
C ILE A 99 -2.48 5.34 -23.26
N VAL A 100 -2.22 5.03 -24.53
CA VAL A 100 -0.86 5.04 -25.05
C VAL A 100 -0.36 6.48 -25.14
N ARG A 101 0.73 6.74 -24.44
CA ARG A 101 1.37 8.05 -24.44
C ARG A 101 2.11 8.26 -25.76
N LYS A 102 1.78 9.34 -26.49
CA LYS A 102 2.55 9.71 -27.68
C LYS A 102 3.94 10.18 -27.26
N VAL A 103 4.94 9.67 -27.95
CA VAL A 103 6.31 10.17 -27.78
C VAL A 103 6.38 11.56 -28.43
N ARG A 104 6.86 12.53 -27.68
CA ARG A 104 7.05 13.88 -28.20
C ARG A 104 8.15 13.83 -29.29
N PRO A 105 7.89 14.30 -30.52
CA PRO A 105 8.96 14.37 -31.50
C PRO A 105 10.03 15.37 -31.04
N ASP A 106 11.27 15.04 -31.29
CA ASP A 106 12.43 15.89 -30.97
C ASP A 106 12.41 17.19 -31.79
#